data_487bcb1bad00257ab969141f9fc6f11f
#
_entry.id   487bcb1bad00257ab969141f9fc6f11f
#
_cell.length_a   1.000
_cell.length_b   1.000
_cell.length_c   1.000
_cell.angle_alpha   90.00
_cell.angle_beta   90.00
_cell.angle_gamma   90.00
#
_symmetry.space_group_name_H-M   'P 1'
#
loop_
_entity.id
_entity.type
_entity.pdbx_description
1 polymer ?
#
loop_
_entity_poly.entity_id
_entity_poly.type
_entity_poly.pdbx_seq_one_letter_code
_entity_poly.pdbx_strand_id
1 'polypeptide(L)'
;MIETGRVIVTGVGYPDLADYSIGIVVIEHLAAWSPPENVVVEDLSYNPIAVVQRFQDEAPDRRFRRAVFVSSVTRPSRPAGTVKCYRWDGILPGDDDIQRAVTDGVTGIIALSNTLVIAKHFGALPDEVVVVEVEPQSNEFGAGFSPPVAEAFDGVCGLMKSFATDGDAVAELPLESLDYAVSPGWGLTVR
;
A
#
# COMPACT_ATOMS: atom_id res chain seq x y z
N MET A 1 -7.51 20.67 14.21
CA MET A 1 -6.97 21.58 13.15
C MET A 1 -7.26 20.95 11.80
N ILE A 2 -7.78 21.70 10.84
CA ILE A 2 -7.94 21.16 9.46
C ILE A 2 -6.53 20.98 8.90
N GLU A 3 -6.15 19.77 8.61
CA GLU A 3 -4.86 19.46 8.00
C GLU A 3 -4.79 20.05 6.59
N THR A 4 -3.90 21.01 6.38
CA THR A 4 -3.83 21.83 5.15
C THR A 4 -3.00 21.22 4.02
N GLY A 5 -2.75 19.93 4.01
CA GLY A 5 -1.96 19.25 2.96
C GLY A 5 -2.78 18.23 2.16
N ARG A 6 -2.41 18.02 0.89
CA ARG A 6 -3.03 16.97 0.07
C ARG A 6 -2.62 15.58 0.55
N VAL A 7 -3.57 14.66 0.53
CA VAL A 7 -3.38 13.26 0.91
C VAL A 7 -3.77 12.37 -0.28
N ILE A 8 -2.98 11.34 -0.56
CA ILE A 8 -3.37 10.28 -1.48
C ILE A 8 -3.68 9.00 -0.70
N VAL A 9 -4.82 8.40 -0.99
CA VAL A 9 -5.25 7.09 -0.50
C VAL A 9 -5.16 6.12 -1.66
N THR A 10 -4.38 5.08 -1.51
CA THR A 10 -4.05 4.20 -2.63
C THR A 10 -3.92 2.74 -2.23
N GLY A 11 -4.12 1.86 -3.20
CA GLY A 11 -3.94 0.43 -3.07
C GLY A 11 -2.84 -0.09 -3.98
N VAL A 12 -2.24 -1.20 -3.57
CA VAL A 12 -1.32 -1.99 -4.37
C VAL A 12 -1.76 -3.45 -4.29
N GLY A 13 -2.01 -4.07 -5.44
CA GLY A 13 -2.50 -5.45 -5.49
C GLY A 13 -2.54 -6.03 -6.89
N TYR A 14 -3.12 -7.21 -7.00
CA TYR A 14 -3.32 -7.90 -8.27
C TYR A 14 -4.81 -8.11 -8.53
N PRO A 15 -5.34 -7.73 -9.69
CA PRO A 15 -6.74 -7.97 -10.01
C PRO A 15 -7.05 -9.48 -10.05
N ASP A 16 -8.24 -9.84 -9.62
CA ASP A 16 -8.79 -11.20 -9.68
C ASP A 16 -7.94 -12.28 -8.95
N LEU A 17 -7.12 -11.89 -7.99
CA LEU A 17 -6.24 -12.83 -7.28
C LEU A 17 -6.64 -12.96 -5.79
N ALA A 18 -7.90 -13.29 -5.53
CA ALA A 18 -8.47 -13.46 -4.19
C ALA A 18 -8.01 -12.36 -3.22
N ASP A 19 -7.39 -12.70 -2.08
CA ASP A 19 -6.98 -11.74 -1.05
C ASP A 19 -5.90 -10.76 -1.51
N TYR A 20 -5.14 -11.11 -2.56
CA TYR A 20 -4.12 -10.22 -3.13
C TYR A 20 -4.73 -9.08 -3.96
N SER A 21 -6.03 -9.11 -4.21
CA SER A 21 -6.75 -8.00 -4.84
C SER A 21 -7.21 -6.91 -3.85
N ILE A 22 -6.99 -7.09 -2.54
CA ILE A 22 -7.58 -6.20 -1.51
C ILE A 22 -7.22 -4.73 -1.73
N GLY A 23 -5.98 -4.43 -2.14
CA GLY A 23 -5.56 -3.07 -2.45
C GLY A 23 -6.46 -2.41 -3.49
N ILE A 24 -6.74 -3.12 -4.59
CA ILE A 24 -7.59 -2.64 -5.68
C ILE A 24 -9.05 -2.50 -5.20
N VAL A 25 -9.59 -3.57 -4.60
CA VAL A 25 -11.02 -3.61 -4.20
C VAL A 25 -11.36 -2.56 -3.14
N VAL A 26 -10.44 -2.28 -2.20
CA VAL A 26 -10.60 -1.18 -1.24
C VAL A 26 -10.70 0.17 -1.96
N ILE A 27 -9.85 0.44 -2.93
CA ILE A 27 -9.87 1.70 -3.67
C ILE A 27 -11.12 1.82 -4.54
N GLU A 28 -11.55 0.75 -5.19
CA GLU A 28 -12.82 0.71 -5.93
C GLU A 28 -14.02 0.99 -5.00
N HIS A 29 -14.04 0.39 -3.81
CA HIS A 29 -15.06 0.66 -2.81
C HIS A 29 -15.05 2.12 -2.35
N LEU A 30 -13.84 2.69 -2.14
CA LEU A 30 -13.68 4.09 -1.75
C LEU A 30 -14.03 5.09 -2.86
N ALA A 31 -14.13 4.66 -4.11
CA ALA A 31 -14.59 5.53 -5.20
C ALA A 31 -16.05 6.04 -4.99
N ALA A 32 -16.86 5.32 -4.22
CA ALA A 32 -18.18 5.77 -3.81
C ALA A 32 -18.19 6.73 -2.60
N TRP A 33 -17.05 6.87 -1.92
CA TRP A 33 -16.89 7.84 -0.84
C TRP A 33 -16.76 9.25 -1.44
N SER A 34 -17.33 10.24 -0.77
CA SER A 34 -17.10 11.65 -1.11
C SER A 34 -15.99 12.21 -0.22
N PRO A 35 -14.71 12.06 -0.62
CA PRO A 35 -13.60 12.52 0.19
C PRO A 35 -13.57 14.05 0.27
N PRO A 36 -12.92 14.63 1.29
CA PRO A 36 -12.58 16.05 1.30
C PRO A 36 -11.76 16.43 0.05
N GLU A 37 -11.84 17.69 -0.36
CA GLU A 37 -11.21 18.21 -1.58
C GLU A 37 -9.68 17.97 -1.64
N ASN A 38 -9.04 17.92 -0.48
CA ASN A 38 -7.60 17.67 -0.37
C ASN A 38 -7.21 16.17 -0.38
N VAL A 39 -8.17 15.27 -0.47
CA VAL A 39 -7.93 13.81 -0.51
C VAL A 39 -8.16 13.27 -1.91
N VAL A 40 -7.16 12.58 -2.44
CA VAL A 40 -7.23 11.86 -3.71
C VAL A 40 -7.30 10.36 -3.43
N VAL A 41 -8.22 9.66 -4.09
CA VAL A 41 -8.34 8.20 -4.02
C VAL A 41 -7.97 7.65 -5.39
N GLU A 42 -6.91 6.86 -5.48
CA GLU A 42 -6.35 6.39 -6.75
C GLU A 42 -5.71 5.00 -6.60
N ASP A 43 -5.96 4.11 -7.55
CA ASP A 43 -5.30 2.80 -7.60
C ASP A 43 -3.90 2.93 -8.20
N LEU A 44 -2.88 2.45 -7.48
CA LEU A 44 -1.49 2.43 -7.92
C LEU A 44 -0.98 0.98 -8.10
N SER A 45 -1.87 0.04 -8.41
CA SER A 45 -1.56 -1.37 -8.66
C SER A 45 -0.95 -1.57 -10.05
N TYR A 46 0.12 -0.84 -10.36
CA TYR A 46 0.83 -0.93 -11.63
C TYR A 46 2.35 -0.81 -11.43
N ASN A 47 3.10 -0.79 -12.52
CA ASN A 47 4.56 -0.77 -12.49
C ASN A 47 5.10 0.31 -11.54
N PRO A 48 5.99 -0.03 -10.58
CA PRO A 48 6.52 0.92 -9.60
C PRO A 48 7.21 2.15 -10.21
N ILE A 49 7.81 2.05 -11.40
CA ILE A 49 8.43 3.19 -12.09
C ILE A 49 7.35 4.17 -12.54
N ALA A 50 6.20 3.67 -13.03
CA ALA A 50 5.08 4.54 -13.37
C ALA A 50 4.47 5.19 -12.12
N VAL A 51 4.50 4.52 -10.97
CA VAL A 51 4.13 5.13 -9.68
C VAL A 51 5.05 6.29 -9.32
N VAL A 52 6.38 6.15 -9.51
CA VAL A 52 7.33 7.25 -9.35
C VAL A 52 6.95 8.45 -10.21
N GLN A 53 6.71 8.21 -11.49
CA GLN A 53 6.31 9.26 -12.43
C GLN A 53 5.01 9.94 -12.00
N ARG A 54 4.01 9.14 -11.58
CA ARG A 54 2.72 9.65 -11.09
C ARG A 54 2.89 10.63 -9.92
N PHE A 55 3.77 10.36 -8.95
CA PHE A 55 4.05 11.28 -7.86
C PHE A 55 4.84 12.51 -8.31
N GLN A 56 5.78 12.34 -9.24
CA GLN A 56 6.63 13.42 -9.74
C GLN A 56 5.88 14.38 -10.68
N ASP A 57 4.81 13.93 -11.32
CA ASP A 57 3.97 14.76 -12.20
C ASP A 57 3.15 15.81 -11.42
N GLU A 58 3.04 15.69 -10.10
CA GLU A 58 2.39 16.71 -9.28
C GLU A 58 3.23 17.99 -9.23
N ALA A 59 2.60 19.12 -9.54
CA ALA A 59 3.26 20.43 -9.41
C ALA A 59 3.78 20.63 -7.97
N PRO A 60 4.89 21.35 -7.78
CA PRO A 60 5.51 21.51 -6.46
C PRO A 60 4.58 21.97 -5.36
N ASP A 61 3.63 22.86 -5.67
CA ASP A 61 2.61 23.39 -4.77
C ASP A 61 1.42 22.45 -4.55
N ARG A 62 1.35 21.36 -5.33
CA ARG A 62 0.29 20.34 -5.26
C ARG A 62 0.78 18.99 -4.80
N ARG A 63 2.02 18.85 -4.38
CA ARG A 63 2.57 17.60 -3.87
C ARG A 63 1.78 17.09 -2.67
N PHE A 64 1.69 15.78 -2.59
CA PHE A 64 1.07 15.15 -1.44
C PHE A 64 1.94 15.32 -0.19
N ARG A 65 1.32 15.60 0.93
CA ARG A 65 1.94 15.62 2.25
C ARG A 65 1.97 14.22 2.86
N ARG A 66 0.93 13.44 2.58
CA ARG A 66 0.75 12.08 3.09
C ARG A 66 0.32 11.15 1.98
N ALA A 67 0.82 9.91 2.03
CA ALA A 67 0.31 8.80 1.24
C ALA A 67 -0.12 7.67 2.19
N VAL A 68 -1.34 7.16 1.99
CA VAL A 68 -1.90 6.04 2.75
C VAL A 68 -2.05 4.86 1.81
N PHE A 69 -1.24 3.82 2.02
CA PHE A 69 -1.21 2.63 1.19
C PHE A 69 -1.93 1.46 1.85
N VAL A 70 -2.69 0.69 1.09
CA VAL A 70 -3.22 -0.61 1.51
C VAL A 70 -2.77 -1.70 0.54
N SER A 71 -2.38 -2.85 1.08
CA SER A 71 -2.00 -4.03 0.30
C SER A 71 -2.12 -5.31 1.13
N SER A 72 -2.23 -6.44 0.45
CA SER A 72 -1.97 -7.73 1.08
C SER A 72 -0.47 -7.93 1.25
N VAL A 73 -0.06 -8.35 2.45
CA VAL A 73 1.34 -8.64 2.77
C VAL A 73 1.43 -9.89 3.61
N THR A 74 2.09 -10.91 3.08
CA THR A 74 2.28 -12.20 3.77
C THR A 74 3.38 -12.09 4.82
N ARG A 75 3.07 -12.51 6.05
CA ARG A 75 4.00 -12.61 7.17
C ARG A 75 3.87 -13.98 7.84
N PRO A 76 4.94 -14.78 7.97
CA PRO A 76 4.84 -16.18 8.41
C PRO A 76 4.14 -16.42 9.75
N SER A 77 4.09 -15.41 10.61
CA SER A 77 3.55 -15.53 11.99
C SER A 77 2.19 -14.88 12.18
N ARG A 78 1.61 -14.25 11.15
CA ARG A 78 0.32 -13.56 11.28
C ARG A 78 -0.83 -14.45 10.81
N PRO A 79 -1.93 -14.56 11.60
CA PRO A 79 -3.16 -15.18 11.12
C PRO A 79 -3.74 -14.40 9.92
N ALA A 80 -4.37 -15.12 9.00
CA ALA A 80 -5.09 -14.51 7.88
C ALA A 80 -6.15 -13.50 8.36
N GLY A 81 -6.36 -12.42 7.61
CA GLY A 81 -7.26 -11.34 7.98
C GLY A 81 -6.70 -10.36 9.02
N THR A 82 -5.50 -10.62 9.58
CA THR A 82 -4.84 -9.65 10.47
C THR A 82 -4.54 -8.36 9.72
N VAL A 83 -4.97 -7.22 10.29
CA VAL A 83 -4.68 -5.90 9.77
C VAL A 83 -3.59 -5.26 10.61
N LYS A 84 -2.52 -4.79 9.98
CA LYS A 84 -1.43 -4.06 10.63
C LYS A 84 -1.30 -2.67 10.02
N CYS A 85 -1.27 -1.64 10.88
CA CYS A 85 -1.13 -0.25 10.47
C CYS A 85 0.09 0.36 11.12
N TYR A 86 0.89 1.11 10.35
CA TYR A 86 2.06 1.81 10.85
C TYR A 86 2.42 2.99 9.96
N ARG A 87 3.21 3.92 10.50
CA ARG A 87 3.94 4.92 9.70
C ARG A 87 5.28 4.31 9.29
N TRP A 88 5.59 4.38 8.02
CA TRP A 88 6.91 3.95 7.58
C TRP A 88 7.96 5.01 7.92
N ASP A 89 9.08 4.59 8.50
CA ASP A 89 10.20 5.46 8.87
C ASP A 89 11.00 6.00 7.66
N GLY A 90 10.71 5.50 6.46
CA GLY A 90 11.36 5.91 5.22
C GLY A 90 12.80 5.42 5.10
N ILE A 91 13.24 4.51 5.98
CA ILE A 91 14.58 3.91 5.90
C ILE A 91 14.60 2.92 4.73
N LEU A 92 15.53 3.15 3.81
CA LEU A 92 15.75 2.25 2.67
C LEU A 92 16.58 1.02 3.12
N PRO A 93 16.32 -0.15 2.52
CA PRO A 93 17.18 -1.31 2.70
C PRO A 93 18.56 -1.10 2.06
N GLY A 94 19.44 -2.09 2.18
CA GLY A 94 20.75 -2.05 1.51
C GLY A 94 20.63 -2.03 -0.03
N ASP A 95 21.71 -1.62 -0.69
CA ASP A 95 21.77 -1.44 -2.14
C ASP A 95 21.35 -2.70 -2.93
N ASP A 96 21.71 -3.88 -2.44
CA ASP A 96 21.34 -5.16 -3.07
C ASP A 96 19.83 -5.39 -3.07
N ASP A 97 19.13 -4.99 -2.01
CA ASP A 97 17.68 -5.10 -1.89
C ASP A 97 16.98 -4.04 -2.74
N ILE A 98 17.53 -2.82 -2.83
CA ILE A 98 17.05 -1.78 -3.74
C ILE A 98 17.17 -2.28 -5.18
N GLN A 99 18.32 -2.84 -5.56
CA GLN A 99 18.53 -3.37 -6.91
C GLN A 99 17.57 -4.53 -7.22
N ARG A 100 17.30 -5.39 -6.23
CA ARG A 100 16.29 -6.46 -6.36
C ARG A 100 14.90 -5.88 -6.58
N ALA A 101 14.48 -4.88 -5.78
CA ALA A 101 13.19 -4.22 -5.93
C ALA A 101 13.01 -3.62 -7.33
N VAL A 102 14.06 -2.98 -7.87
CA VAL A 102 14.04 -2.44 -9.24
C VAL A 102 13.91 -3.56 -10.27
N THR A 103 14.67 -4.65 -10.12
CA THR A 103 14.61 -5.80 -11.03
C THR A 103 13.21 -6.43 -11.04
N ASP A 104 12.63 -6.64 -9.86
CA ASP A 104 11.28 -7.16 -9.69
C ASP A 104 10.23 -6.24 -10.34
N GLY A 105 10.35 -4.92 -10.10
CA GLY A 105 9.47 -3.93 -10.70
C GLY A 105 9.53 -3.91 -12.23
N VAL A 106 10.72 -4.04 -12.81
CA VAL A 106 10.91 -4.12 -14.28
C VAL A 106 10.32 -5.41 -14.85
N THR A 107 10.37 -6.51 -14.10
CA THR A 107 9.79 -7.80 -14.52
C THR A 107 8.29 -7.90 -14.28
N GLY A 108 7.65 -6.86 -13.74
CA GLY A 108 6.19 -6.79 -13.56
C GLY A 108 5.70 -7.32 -12.22
N ILE A 109 6.59 -7.51 -11.24
CA ILE A 109 6.19 -7.85 -9.88
C ILE A 109 5.69 -6.59 -9.18
N ILE A 110 4.38 -6.56 -8.90
CA ILE A 110 3.71 -5.47 -8.20
C ILE A 110 3.61 -5.84 -6.72
N ALA A 111 4.50 -5.29 -5.90
CA ALA A 111 4.47 -5.49 -4.46
C ALA A 111 4.59 -4.14 -3.75
N LEU A 112 3.89 -3.99 -2.65
CA LEU A 112 3.91 -2.74 -1.88
C LEU A 112 5.34 -2.35 -1.47
N SER A 113 6.12 -3.31 -0.98
CA SER A 113 7.52 -3.08 -0.58
C SER A 113 8.37 -2.56 -1.74
N ASN A 114 8.25 -3.17 -2.94
CA ASN A 114 8.99 -2.74 -4.12
C ASN A 114 8.56 -1.32 -4.54
N THR A 115 7.26 -1.06 -4.55
CA THR A 115 6.70 0.27 -4.88
C THR A 115 7.23 1.34 -3.92
N LEU A 116 7.19 1.09 -2.62
CA LEU A 116 7.65 2.05 -1.61
C LEU A 116 9.15 2.32 -1.71
N VAL A 117 9.97 1.26 -1.85
CA VAL A 117 11.44 1.41 -1.95
C VAL A 117 11.84 2.15 -3.21
N ILE A 118 11.30 1.77 -4.35
CA ILE A 118 11.61 2.43 -5.62
C ILE A 118 11.17 3.89 -5.56
N ALA A 119 9.95 4.17 -5.13
CA ALA A 119 9.44 5.53 -5.05
C ALA A 119 10.22 6.40 -4.03
N LYS A 120 10.66 5.83 -2.91
CA LYS A 120 11.52 6.52 -1.94
C LYS A 120 12.91 6.77 -2.48
N HIS A 121 13.52 5.78 -3.13
CA HIS A 121 14.85 5.90 -3.74
C HIS A 121 14.91 7.03 -4.77
N PHE A 122 13.86 7.21 -5.55
CA PHE A 122 13.75 8.30 -6.52
C PHE A 122 13.20 9.61 -5.94
N GLY A 123 13.01 9.70 -4.62
CA GLY A 123 12.54 10.92 -3.96
C GLY A 123 11.11 11.33 -4.34
N ALA A 124 10.27 10.38 -4.74
CA ALA A 124 8.92 10.65 -5.23
C ALA A 124 7.87 10.65 -4.11
N LEU A 125 8.10 9.92 -3.02
CA LEU A 125 7.12 9.82 -1.93
C LEU A 125 7.05 11.09 -1.06
N PRO A 126 5.88 11.38 -0.49
CA PRO A 126 5.75 12.38 0.56
C PRO A 126 6.51 11.98 1.82
N ASP A 127 6.71 12.94 2.73
CA ASP A 127 7.43 12.71 3.99
C ASP A 127 6.66 11.74 4.92
N GLU A 128 5.33 11.74 4.86
CA GLU A 128 4.51 10.90 5.70
C GLU A 128 3.86 9.78 4.86
N VAL A 129 4.29 8.55 5.13
CA VAL A 129 3.74 7.34 4.49
C VAL A 129 3.12 6.45 5.55
N VAL A 130 1.83 6.17 5.40
CA VAL A 130 1.07 5.24 6.24
C VAL A 130 0.86 3.95 5.45
N VAL A 131 1.08 2.84 6.10
CA VAL A 131 0.92 1.50 5.52
C VAL A 131 -0.15 0.73 6.27
N VAL A 132 -1.07 0.15 5.52
CA VAL A 132 -2.09 -0.79 5.99
C VAL A 132 -1.85 -2.13 5.30
N GLU A 133 -1.32 -3.09 6.05
CA GLU A 133 -1.08 -4.46 5.59
C GLU A 133 -2.25 -5.36 6.01
N VAL A 134 -2.72 -6.20 5.10
CA VAL A 134 -3.72 -7.25 5.39
C VAL A 134 -3.09 -8.61 5.11
N GLU A 135 -3.11 -9.51 6.09
CA GLU A 135 -2.57 -10.86 5.93
C GLU A 135 -3.49 -11.71 5.05
N PRO A 136 -3.02 -12.16 3.86
CA PRO A 136 -3.83 -12.98 2.97
C PRO A 136 -3.88 -14.45 3.41
N GLN A 137 -4.90 -15.17 2.96
CA GLN A 137 -5.03 -16.62 3.06
C GLN A 137 -5.02 -17.30 1.68
N SER A 138 -5.58 -16.65 0.67
CA SER A 138 -5.81 -17.21 -0.65
C SER A 138 -5.26 -16.31 -1.75
N ASN A 139 -4.72 -16.95 -2.78
CA ASN A 139 -4.32 -16.34 -4.04
C ASN A 139 -5.01 -17.03 -5.23
N GLU A 140 -6.17 -17.63 -5.02
CA GLU A 140 -6.91 -18.33 -6.06
C GLU A 140 -7.44 -17.34 -7.10
N PHE A 141 -7.11 -17.56 -8.36
CA PHE A 141 -7.53 -16.70 -9.46
C PHE A 141 -9.05 -16.78 -9.68
N GLY A 142 -9.69 -15.62 -9.80
CA GLY A 142 -11.12 -15.50 -10.01
C GLY A 142 -11.99 -15.75 -8.77
N ALA A 143 -11.38 -16.05 -7.62
CA ALA A 143 -12.10 -16.18 -6.35
C ALA A 143 -12.26 -14.80 -5.68
N GLY A 144 -13.32 -14.66 -4.85
CA GLY A 144 -13.45 -13.53 -3.92
C GLY A 144 -12.51 -13.65 -2.74
N PHE A 145 -12.62 -12.74 -1.78
CA PHE A 145 -11.84 -12.80 -0.55
C PHE A 145 -12.12 -14.07 0.24
N SER A 146 -11.08 -14.60 0.87
CA SER A 146 -11.23 -15.60 1.93
C SER A 146 -12.05 -15.05 3.09
N PRO A 147 -12.73 -15.92 3.89
CA PRO A 147 -13.57 -15.44 4.98
C PRO A 147 -12.88 -14.48 5.96
N PRO A 148 -11.62 -14.72 6.41
CA PRO A 148 -10.95 -13.78 7.32
C PRO A 148 -10.69 -12.41 6.71
N VAL A 149 -10.34 -12.34 5.42
CA VAL A 149 -10.10 -11.07 4.73
C VAL A 149 -11.41 -10.36 4.42
N ALA A 150 -12.46 -11.09 4.05
CA ALA A 150 -13.80 -10.53 3.87
C ALA A 150 -14.35 -9.91 5.16
N GLU A 151 -14.10 -10.54 6.32
CA GLU A 151 -14.50 -10.01 7.64
C GLU A 151 -13.74 -8.72 7.99
N ALA A 152 -12.47 -8.61 7.60
CA ALA A 152 -11.65 -7.43 7.86
C ALA A 152 -11.95 -6.24 6.93
N PHE A 153 -12.58 -6.46 5.79
CA PHE A 153 -12.69 -5.49 4.68
C PHE A 153 -13.29 -4.14 5.07
N ASP A 154 -14.45 -4.14 5.75
CA ASP A 154 -15.12 -2.89 6.16
C ASP A 154 -14.26 -2.09 7.16
N GLY A 155 -13.59 -2.80 8.07
CA GLY A 155 -12.64 -2.20 9.02
C GLY A 155 -11.46 -1.54 8.28
N VAL A 156 -10.89 -2.20 7.27
CA VAL A 156 -9.82 -1.66 6.44
C VAL A 156 -10.28 -0.39 5.71
N CYS A 157 -11.46 -0.41 5.09
CA CYS A 157 -12.03 0.79 4.45
C CYS A 157 -12.21 1.95 5.44
N GLY A 158 -12.65 1.66 6.67
CA GLY A 158 -12.77 2.65 7.76
C GLY A 158 -11.41 3.26 8.14
N LEU A 159 -10.38 2.43 8.30
CA LEU A 159 -9.01 2.86 8.60
C LEU A 159 -8.43 3.76 7.49
N MET A 160 -8.62 3.39 6.22
CA MET A 160 -8.15 4.19 5.08
C MET A 160 -8.76 5.60 5.09
N LYS A 161 -10.08 5.70 5.36
CA LYS A 161 -10.77 7.00 5.50
C LYS A 161 -10.24 7.80 6.69
N SER A 162 -10.08 7.15 7.85
CA SER A 162 -9.56 7.78 9.07
C SER A 162 -8.15 8.34 8.83
N PHE A 163 -7.22 7.54 8.31
CA PHE A 163 -5.85 8.00 8.07
C PHE A 163 -5.73 9.06 6.95
N ALA A 164 -6.74 9.16 6.09
CA ALA A 164 -6.80 10.23 5.10
C ALA A 164 -7.19 11.58 5.69
N THR A 165 -8.02 11.59 6.76
CA THR A 165 -8.70 12.81 7.23
C THR A 165 -8.34 13.21 8.67
N ASP A 166 -7.79 12.28 9.46
CA ASP A 166 -7.49 12.46 10.88
C ASP A 166 -5.97 12.30 11.13
N GLY A 167 -5.32 13.43 11.37
CA GLY A 167 -3.88 13.44 11.66
C GLY A 167 -3.55 12.91 13.05
N ASP A 168 -4.45 13.04 14.01
CA ASP A 168 -4.22 12.51 15.36
C ASP A 168 -4.23 10.98 15.32
N ALA A 169 -5.15 10.37 14.58
CA ALA A 169 -5.16 8.92 14.35
C ALA A 169 -3.86 8.42 13.70
N VAL A 170 -3.29 9.19 12.78
CA VAL A 170 -1.99 8.84 12.16
C VAL A 170 -0.84 9.03 13.13
N ALA A 171 -0.86 10.08 13.96
CA ALA A 171 0.19 10.34 14.93
C ALA A 171 0.33 9.24 16.01
N GLU A 172 -0.77 8.56 16.31
CA GLU A 172 -0.81 7.42 17.25
C GLU A 172 -0.21 6.13 16.67
N LEU A 173 -0.04 6.03 15.35
CA LEU A 173 0.52 4.84 14.72
C LEU A 173 2.01 4.67 15.09
N PRO A 174 2.46 3.41 15.30
CA PRO A 174 3.88 3.14 15.48
C PRO A 174 4.69 3.54 14.25
N LEU A 175 5.93 3.98 14.47
CA LEU A 175 6.89 4.22 13.42
C LEU A 175 7.70 2.93 13.22
N GLU A 176 7.64 2.35 12.03
CA GLU A 176 8.28 1.06 11.73
C GLU A 176 9.03 1.10 10.40
N SER A 177 10.07 0.28 10.31
CA SER A 177 10.77 0.00 9.05
C SER A 177 10.00 -1.02 8.22
N LEU A 178 10.19 -0.99 6.90
CA LEU A 178 9.72 -2.07 6.04
C LEU A 178 10.48 -3.35 6.35
N ASP A 179 9.76 -4.44 6.53
CA ASP A 179 10.37 -5.77 6.61
C ASP A 179 10.61 -6.30 5.19
N TYR A 180 11.85 -6.14 4.74
CA TYR A 180 12.30 -6.52 3.40
C TYR A 180 12.70 -8.00 3.29
N ALA A 181 12.91 -8.67 4.41
CA ALA A 181 13.38 -10.06 4.46
C ALA A 181 12.35 -11.06 3.94
N VAL A 182 11.12 -10.64 3.79
CA VAL A 182 10.05 -11.44 3.19
C VAL A 182 9.83 -10.94 1.76
N SER A 183 10.61 -11.44 0.80
CA SER A 183 10.20 -11.45 -0.60
C SER A 183 8.75 -11.87 -0.67
N PRO A 184 7.90 -11.23 -1.49
CA PRO A 184 6.63 -11.82 -1.85
C PRO A 184 6.97 -13.16 -2.53
N GLY A 185 7.05 -14.20 -1.70
CA GLY A 185 7.26 -15.54 -2.17
C GLY A 185 6.02 -15.92 -2.97
N TRP A 186 6.04 -15.67 -4.28
CA TRP A 186 5.32 -16.52 -5.19
C TRP A 186 5.94 -17.89 -5.03
N GLY A 187 5.52 -18.58 -3.99
CA GLY A 187 5.78 -19.99 -3.81
C GLY A 187 5.07 -20.75 -4.93
N LEU A 188 5.54 -20.59 -6.13
CA LEU A 188 5.37 -21.57 -7.19
C LEU A 188 6.15 -22.79 -6.76
N THR A 189 5.57 -23.54 -5.82
CA THR A 189 5.92 -24.95 -5.68
C THR A 189 5.39 -25.61 -6.95
N VAL A 190 6.20 -25.58 -8.00
CA VAL A 190 6.01 -26.45 -9.16
C VAL A 190 6.19 -27.86 -8.61
N ARG A 191 5.09 -28.60 -8.44
CA ARG A 191 5.10 -30.05 -8.27
C ARG A 191 5.16 -30.71 -9.63
#